data_cc1b580bc53de1a31fc63c052cc16d69
#
_entry.id   cc1b580bc53de1a31fc63c052cc16d69
#
_cell.length_a   1.000
_cell.length_b   1.000
_cell.length_c   1.000
_cell.angle_alpha   90.00
_cell.angle_beta   90.00
_cell.angle_gamma   90.00
#
_symmetry.space_group_name_H-M   'P 1'
#
loop_
_entity.id
_entity.type
_entity.pdbx_description
1 polymer ?
#
loop_
_entity_poly.entity_id
_entity_poly.type
_entity_poly.pdbx_seq_one_letter_code
_entity_poly.pdbx_strand_id
1 'polypeptide(L)'
;MQAIDVAEFPAFLRAYRWINVNHASRGYPGDTFPDFPWIRSLEGRGVRIAAKGVITACPTDYLREILAWGAGTNDPRMKFEAGLGNVSLIAIIQQVVDNIHQPRAAIEASLQIPGFGLTYASKLLRFFDPTLHGSLDGRIRAALLKAEMLPKIHDSYASSMIDGYVRFHSLCERLISELESQSIARPECSMPFAESATGWRIADVEMALFAWAAKKDLQS
;
A
#
# COMPACT_ATOMS: atom_id res chain seq x y z
N MET A 1 -10.14 -5.98 24.34
CA MET A 1 -9.27 -5.66 23.17
C MET A 1 -8.86 -6.99 22.53
N GLN A 2 -9.30 -7.28 21.30
CA GLN A 2 -8.90 -8.52 20.63
C GLN A 2 -7.65 -8.21 19.82
N ALA A 3 -6.47 -8.64 20.30
CA ALA A 3 -5.21 -8.53 19.57
C ALA A 3 -5.35 -9.25 18.22
N ILE A 4 -4.66 -8.76 17.20
CA ILE A 4 -4.55 -9.50 15.93
C ILE A 4 -3.67 -10.72 16.20
N ASP A 5 -4.22 -11.91 15.95
CA ASP A 5 -3.42 -13.14 16.03
C ASP A 5 -2.65 -13.33 14.73
N VAL A 6 -1.32 -13.20 14.79
CA VAL A 6 -0.46 -13.34 13.61
C VAL A 6 -0.46 -14.78 13.07
N ALA A 7 -0.83 -15.78 13.84
CA ALA A 7 -0.99 -17.15 13.38
C ALA A 7 -2.07 -17.29 12.29
N GLU A 8 -3.04 -16.36 12.24
CA GLU A 8 -4.08 -16.32 11.19
C GLU A 8 -3.60 -15.62 9.90
N PHE A 9 -2.46 -14.91 9.88
CA PHE A 9 -2.00 -14.13 8.73
C PHE A 9 -1.83 -14.94 7.43
N PRO A 10 -1.31 -16.18 7.47
CA PRO A 10 -1.30 -17.03 6.26
C PRO A 10 -2.70 -17.27 5.68
N ALA A 11 -3.71 -17.45 6.55
CA ALA A 11 -5.09 -17.63 6.11
C ALA A 11 -5.68 -16.33 5.56
N PHE A 12 -5.40 -15.18 6.19
CA PHE A 12 -5.84 -13.88 5.70
C PHE A 12 -5.21 -13.54 4.34
N LEU A 13 -3.91 -13.80 4.15
CA LEU A 13 -3.27 -13.57 2.85
C LEU A 13 -3.89 -14.45 1.76
N ARG A 14 -4.22 -15.72 2.05
CA ARG A 14 -4.95 -16.60 1.12
C ARG A 14 -6.37 -16.11 0.83
N ALA A 15 -7.00 -15.42 1.78
CA ALA A 15 -8.34 -14.86 1.64
C ALA A 15 -8.35 -13.48 0.97
N TYR A 16 -7.18 -12.89 0.69
CA TYR A 16 -7.11 -11.59 0.04
C TYR A 16 -7.78 -11.62 -1.32
N ARG A 17 -8.65 -10.63 -1.52
CA ARG A 17 -9.35 -10.42 -2.80
C ARG A 17 -9.57 -8.93 -3.02
N TRP A 18 -9.07 -8.42 -4.14
CA TRP A 18 -9.36 -7.07 -4.60
C TRP A 18 -9.82 -7.10 -6.04
N ILE A 19 -11.08 -6.74 -6.28
CA ILE A 19 -11.69 -6.67 -7.61
C ILE A 19 -12.52 -5.38 -7.67
N ASN A 20 -12.32 -4.60 -8.71
CA ASN A 20 -13.12 -3.44 -9.02
C ASN A 20 -13.45 -3.37 -10.52
N VAL A 21 -14.28 -2.42 -10.93
CA VAL A 21 -14.76 -2.26 -12.31
C VAL A 21 -13.63 -2.07 -13.34
N ASN A 22 -12.47 -1.60 -12.92
CA ASN A 22 -11.35 -1.32 -13.82
C ASN A 22 -10.51 -2.56 -14.14
N HIS A 23 -10.62 -3.66 -13.38
CA HIS A 23 -9.86 -4.89 -13.64
C HIS A 23 -10.15 -5.42 -15.03
N ALA A 24 -11.41 -5.67 -15.35
CA ALA A 24 -11.82 -6.22 -16.64
C ALA A 24 -11.43 -5.30 -17.81
N SER A 25 -11.62 -3.98 -17.68
CA SER A 25 -11.27 -3.00 -18.71
C SER A 25 -9.76 -2.90 -18.97
N ARG A 26 -8.94 -3.35 -18.02
CA ARG A 26 -7.48 -3.40 -18.11
C ARG A 26 -6.94 -4.82 -18.41
N GLY A 27 -7.83 -5.77 -18.66
CA GLY A 27 -7.45 -7.16 -18.99
C GLY A 27 -7.02 -8.00 -17.78
N TYR A 28 -7.38 -7.60 -16.55
CA TYR A 28 -7.10 -8.35 -15.34
C TYR A 28 -8.36 -9.03 -14.79
N PRO A 29 -8.29 -10.30 -14.35
CA PRO A 29 -9.46 -11.02 -13.80
C PRO A 29 -9.80 -10.56 -12.37
N GLY A 30 -8.89 -9.90 -11.69
CA GLY A 30 -8.94 -9.52 -10.29
C GLY A 30 -7.68 -9.96 -9.55
N ASP A 31 -7.36 -9.27 -8.44
CA ASP A 31 -6.23 -9.62 -7.59
C ASP A 31 -6.69 -10.57 -6.49
N THR A 32 -6.43 -11.86 -6.69
CA THR A 32 -6.74 -12.93 -5.74
C THR A 32 -5.52 -13.82 -5.54
N PHE A 33 -5.42 -14.44 -4.35
CA PHE A 33 -4.39 -15.46 -4.08
C PHE A 33 -4.53 -16.64 -5.06
N PRO A 34 -3.44 -17.21 -5.58
CA PRO A 34 -2.04 -16.87 -5.33
C PRO A 34 -1.43 -15.88 -6.34
N ASP A 35 -2.13 -15.43 -7.37
CA ASP A 35 -1.52 -14.84 -8.55
C ASP A 35 -1.41 -13.32 -8.54
N PHE A 36 -2.38 -12.61 -7.96
CA PHE A 36 -2.40 -11.15 -7.86
C PHE A 36 -1.94 -10.41 -9.13
N PRO A 37 -2.55 -10.65 -10.30
CA PRO A 37 -1.92 -10.32 -11.58
C PRO A 37 -1.70 -8.81 -11.80
N TRP A 38 -2.62 -7.96 -11.38
CA TRP A 38 -2.45 -6.52 -11.53
C TRP A 38 -1.49 -5.94 -10.48
N ILE A 39 -1.61 -6.38 -9.22
CA ILE A 39 -0.67 -6.03 -8.15
C ILE A 39 0.77 -6.39 -8.57
N ARG A 40 0.99 -7.63 -9.04
CA ARG A 40 2.29 -8.10 -9.51
C ARG A 40 2.85 -7.23 -10.64
N SER A 41 2.00 -6.86 -11.61
CA SER A 41 2.39 -5.95 -12.70
C SER A 41 2.77 -4.57 -12.18
N LEU A 42 1.98 -4.00 -11.26
CA LEU A 42 2.27 -2.70 -10.65
C LEU A 42 3.55 -2.73 -9.81
N GLU A 43 3.72 -3.73 -8.93
CA GLU A 43 4.96 -3.89 -8.13
C GLU A 43 6.19 -4.04 -9.04
N GLY A 44 6.14 -4.94 -10.03
CA GLY A 44 7.29 -5.17 -10.92
C GLY A 44 7.71 -3.93 -11.70
N ARG A 45 6.79 -3.04 -12.05
CA ARG A 45 7.11 -1.76 -12.71
C ARG A 45 7.55 -0.70 -11.72
N GLY A 46 6.89 -0.61 -10.57
CA GLY A 46 7.22 0.36 -9.52
C GLY A 46 8.62 0.17 -8.98
N VAL A 47 8.99 -1.06 -8.62
CA VAL A 47 10.34 -1.41 -8.18
C VAL A 47 11.39 -1.03 -9.24
N ARG A 48 11.12 -1.28 -10.54
CA ARG A 48 12.04 -0.84 -11.61
C ARG A 48 12.15 0.67 -11.76
N ILE A 49 11.07 1.42 -11.49
CA ILE A 49 11.12 2.90 -11.48
C ILE A 49 11.97 3.37 -10.30
N ALA A 50 11.73 2.85 -9.11
CA ALA A 50 12.48 3.23 -7.91
C ALA A 50 13.98 2.84 -8.00
N ALA A 51 14.29 1.66 -8.52
CA ALA A 51 15.66 1.17 -8.67
C ALA A 51 16.54 1.98 -9.65
N LYS A 52 15.95 2.84 -10.48
CA LYS A 52 16.75 3.71 -11.39
C LYS A 52 17.55 4.78 -10.66
N GLY A 53 17.17 5.13 -9.44
CA GLY A 53 17.77 6.21 -8.66
C GLY A 53 17.51 7.61 -9.23
N VAL A 54 17.61 7.81 -10.56
CA VAL A 54 17.34 9.08 -11.23
C VAL A 54 16.12 8.96 -12.13
N ILE A 55 15.13 9.83 -11.90
CA ILE A 55 13.88 9.87 -12.67
C ILE A 55 14.04 10.82 -13.87
N THR A 56 14.27 10.25 -15.03
CA THR A 56 14.48 11.00 -16.28
C THR A 56 13.19 11.27 -17.07
N ALA A 57 12.12 10.51 -16.80
CA ALA A 57 10.81 10.66 -17.44
C ALA A 57 9.70 10.52 -16.40
N CYS A 58 8.67 11.37 -16.52
CA CYS A 58 7.54 11.34 -15.60
C CYS A 58 6.71 10.06 -15.77
N PRO A 59 6.51 9.26 -14.72
CA PRO A 59 5.75 8.02 -14.82
C PRO A 59 4.22 8.27 -14.74
N THR A 60 3.71 9.28 -15.44
CA THR A 60 2.31 9.73 -15.34
C THR A 60 1.31 8.61 -15.61
N ASP A 61 1.54 7.78 -16.63
CA ASP A 61 0.63 6.67 -16.95
C ASP A 61 0.65 5.58 -15.87
N TYR A 62 1.79 5.36 -15.24
CA TYR A 62 1.89 4.47 -14.10
C TYR A 62 1.09 4.97 -12.90
N LEU A 63 1.15 6.28 -12.61
CA LEU A 63 0.34 6.90 -11.55
C LEU A 63 -1.16 6.83 -11.85
N ARG A 64 -1.56 7.06 -13.12
CA ARG A 64 -2.94 6.86 -13.58
C ARG A 64 -3.42 5.43 -13.37
N GLU A 65 -2.54 4.47 -13.54
CA GLU A 65 -2.87 3.07 -13.34
C GLU A 65 -3.03 2.72 -11.85
N ILE A 66 -2.20 3.27 -10.96
CA ILE A 66 -2.40 3.16 -9.50
C ILE A 66 -3.76 3.73 -9.09
N LEU A 67 -4.14 4.90 -9.64
CA LEU A 67 -5.45 5.48 -9.40
C LEU A 67 -6.59 4.57 -9.89
N ALA A 68 -6.46 3.98 -11.07
CA ALA A 68 -7.44 3.05 -11.61
C ALA A 68 -7.55 1.77 -10.78
N TRP A 69 -6.42 1.22 -10.33
CA TRP A 69 -6.38 0.06 -9.45
C TRP A 69 -7.04 0.34 -8.09
N GLY A 70 -6.87 1.55 -7.56
CA GLY A 70 -7.43 1.96 -6.27
C GLY A 70 -8.93 2.15 -6.24
N ALA A 71 -9.56 2.49 -7.37
CA ALA A 71 -11.02 2.69 -7.57
C ALA A 71 -11.74 3.45 -6.43
N GLY A 72 -11.21 4.59 -5.99
CA GLY A 72 -11.80 5.39 -4.92
C GLY A 72 -13.16 6.02 -5.29
N THR A 73 -14.01 6.24 -4.29
CA THR A 73 -15.33 6.89 -4.45
C THR A 73 -15.24 8.40 -4.71
N ASN A 74 -14.16 9.05 -4.24
CA ASN A 74 -13.86 10.46 -4.55
C ASN A 74 -12.95 10.48 -5.76
N ASP A 75 -13.22 11.34 -6.74
CA ASP A 75 -12.49 11.31 -7.99
C ASP A 75 -11.04 11.85 -7.86
N PRO A 76 -10.11 11.07 -7.27
CA PRO A 76 -8.71 11.47 -7.15
C PRO A 76 -8.06 11.61 -8.53
N ARG A 77 -8.59 10.93 -9.56
CA ARG A 77 -8.10 11.04 -10.92
C ARG A 77 -8.37 12.42 -11.51
N MET A 78 -9.58 12.98 -11.33
CA MET A 78 -9.86 14.35 -11.81
C MET A 78 -8.94 15.36 -11.12
N LYS A 79 -8.73 15.22 -9.80
CA LYS A 79 -7.82 16.10 -9.06
C LYS A 79 -6.37 15.95 -9.53
N PHE A 80 -5.95 14.72 -9.85
CA PHE A 80 -4.64 14.44 -10.40
C PHE A 80 -4.45 15.14 -11.75
N GLU A 81 -5.35 14.91 -12.71
CA GLU A 81 -5.25 15.52 -14.04
C GLU A 81 -5.28 17.06 -13.98
N ALA A 82 -6.16 17.63 -13.18
CA ALA A 82 -6.27 19.07 -13.01
C ALA A 82 -5.02 19.71 -12.37
N GLY A 83 -4.31 18.96 -11.54
CA GLY A 83 -3.12 19.43 -10.84
C GLY A 83 -1.80 19.25 -11.58
N LEU A 84 -1.74 18.46 -12.67
CA LEU A 84 -0.51 18.13 -13.37
C LEU A 84 0.29 19.34 -13.88
N GLY A 85 -0.38 20.40 -14.30
CA GLY A 85 0.25 21.62 -14.77
C GLY A 85 0.84 22.52 -13.68
N ASN A 86 0.52 22.24 -12.40
CA ASN A 86 0.85 23.12 -11.27
C ASN A 86 2.09 22.66 -10.50
N VAL A 87 2.62 21.49 -10.78
CA VAL A 87 3.74 20.88 -10.03
C VAL A 87 4.76 20.23 -10.96
N SER A 88 6.02 20.18 -10.54
CA SER A 88 7.02 19.34 -11.19
C SER A 88 6.90 17.90 -10.69
N LEU A 89 6.06 17.10 -11.36
CA LEU A 89 5.82 15.71 -10.96
C LEU A 89 7.11 14.86 -10.97
N ILE A 90 8.04 15.14 -11.90
CA ILE A 90 9.37 14.49 -11.94
C ILE A 90 10.12 14.76 -10.63
N ALA A 91 10.15 16.02 -10.18
CA ALA A 91 10.85 16.39 -8.94
C ALA A 91 10.21 15.73 -7.71
N ILE A 92 8.88 15.67 -7.66
CA ILE A 92 8.18 14.98 -6.57
C ILE A 92 8.50 13.48 -6.54
N ILE A 93 8.43 12.80 -7.69
CA ILE A 93 8.76 11.37 -7.78
C ILE A 93 10.23 11.12 -7.45
N GLN A 94 11.14 12.03 -7.87
CA GLN A 94 12.54 11.93 -7.46
C GLN A 94 12.68 12.00 -5.93
N GLN A 95 12.00 12.95 -5.27
CA GLN A 95 12.01 13.04 -3.81
C GLN A 95 11.46 11.77 -3.15
N VAL A 96 10.40 11.15 -3.71
CA VAL A 96 9.88 9.88 -3.21
C VAL A 96 10.95 8.80 -3.30
N VAL A 97 11.63 8.66 -4.43
CA VAL A 97 12.66 7.64 -4.66
C VAL A 97 13.87 7.87 -3.75
N ASP A 98 14.34 9.12 -3.63
CA ASP A 98 15.49 9.48 -2.79
C ASP A 98 15.23 9.17 -1.29
N ASN A 99 13.97 9.22 -0.88
CA ASN A 99 13.56 8.99 0.50
C ASN A 99 12.86 7.66 0.74
N ILE A 100 12.88 6.72 -0.22
CA ILE A 100 12.08 5.49 -0.15
C ILE A 100 12.35 4.67 1.12
N HIS A 101 13.56 4.71 1.65
CA HIS A 101 13.95 4.03 2.90
C HIS A 101 13.64 4.83 4.18
N GLN A 102 13.01 5.98 4.06
CA GLN A 102 12.63 6.86 5.17
C GLN A 102 11.11 7.06 5.16
N PRO A 103 10.30 6.23 5.85
CA PRO A 103 8.84 6.20 5.70
C PRO A 103 8.17 7.56 5.87
N ARG A 104 8.65 8.39 6.81
CA ARG A 104 8.13 9.74 7.02
C ARG A 104 8.37 10.65 5.81
N ALA A 105 9.60 10.74 5.32
CA ALA A 105 9.95 11.61 4.21
C ALA A 105 9.33 11.10 2.89
N ALA A 106 9.29 9.79 2.69
CA ALA A 106 8.68 9.17 1.51
C ALA A 106 7.17 9.47 1.42
N ILE A 107 6.42 9.33 2.52
CA ILE A 107 4.98 9.62 2.53
C ILE A 107 4.72 11.12 2.38
N GLU A 108 5.52 11.99 3.02
CA GLU A 108 5.43 13.43 2.91
C GLU A 108 5.64 13.89 1.44
N ALA A 109 6.65 13.36 0.76
CA ALA A 109 6.86 13.62 -0.66
C ALA A 109 5.70 13.11 -1.52
N SER A 110 5.20 11.90 -1.26
CA SER A 110 4.09 11.29 -2.02
C SER A 110 2.79 12.06 -1.89
N LEU A 111 2.53 12.70 -0.75
CA LEU A 111 1.35 13.54 -0.52
C LEU A 111 1.35 14.85 -1.33
N GLN A 112 2.48 15.24 -1.92
CA GLN A 112 2.58 16.40 -2.82
C GLN A 112 2.04 16.11 -4.22
N ILE A 113 1.80 14.84 -4.57
CA ILE A 113 1.22 14.47 -5.86
C ILE A 113 -0.24 14.93 -5.90
N PRO A 114 -0.65 15.73 -6.89
CA PRO A 114 -2.03 16.20 -6.97
C PRO A 114 -3.06 15.07 -6.91
N GLY A 115 -4.08 15.22 -6.10
CA GLY A 115 -5.12 14.21 -5.92
C GLY A 115 -4.72 12.99 -5.08
N PHE A 116 -3.47 12.86 -4.66
CA PHE A 116 -3.01 11.80 -3.77
C PHE A 116 -3.24 12.21 -2.30
N GLY A 117 -4.30 11.67 -1.69
CA GLY A 117 -4.39 11.63 -0.23
C GLY A 117 -3.64 10.40 0.30
N LEU A 118 -3.72 10.17 1.62
CA LEU A 118 -2.97 9.10 2.30
C LEU A 118 -3.10 7.73 1.61
N THR A 119 -4.30 7.37 1.18
CA THR A 119 -4.56 6.09 0.51
C THR A 119 -3.72 5.90 -0.77
N TYR A 120 -3.65 6.91 -1.63
CA TYR A 120 -2.89 6.79 -2.89
C TYR A 120 -1.41 7.05 -2.73
N ALA A 121 -1.03 7.93 -1.82
CA ALA A 121 0.36 8.14 -1.45
C ALA A 121 0.99 6.86 -0.91
N SER A 122 0.31 6.17 0.02
CA SER A 122 0.79 4.89 0.55
C SER A 122 0.79 3.75 -0.50
N LYS A 123 -0.18 3.74 -1.43
CA LYS A 123 -0.18 2.79 -2.56
C LYS A 123 1.02 2.98 -3.48
N LEU A 124 1.43 4.23 -3.74
CA LEU A 124 2.63 4.49 -4.52
C LEU A 124 3.87 3.91 -3.84
N LEU A 125 4.06 4.17 -2.55
CA LEU A 125 5.18 3.65 -1.78
C LEU A 125 5.19 2.12 -1.79
N ARG A 126 4.03 1.49 -1.53
CA ARG A 126 3.87 0.04 -1.58
C ARG A 126 4.31 -0.55 -2.93
N PHE A 127 4.00 0.10 -4.04
CA PHE A 127 4.39 -0.38 -5.35
C PHE A 127 5.85 -0.05 -5.72
N PHE A 128 6.44 0.98 -5.11
CA PHE A 128 7.85 1.30 -5.32
C PHE A 128 8.79 0.42 -4.51
N ASP A 129 8.39 0.07 -3.27
CA ASP A 129 9.11 -0.87 -2.43
C ASP A 129 8.14 -1.68 -1.56
N PRO A 130 7.62 -2.81 -2.07
CA PRO A 130 6.69 -3.66 -1.34
C PRO A 130 7.31 -4.35 -0.12
N THR A 131 8.63 -4.40 -0.02
CA THR A 131 9.33 -4.94 1.14
C THR A 131 9.19 -4.01 2.34
N LEU A 132 9.35 -2.71 2.11
CA LEU A 132 9.35 -1.69 3.14
C LEU A 132 8.00 -1.00 3.32
N HIS A 133 7.09 -1.05 2.36
CA HIS A 133 5.88 -0.25 2.39
C HIS A 133 4.60 -1.05 2.17
N GLY A 134 3.56 -0.70 2.91
CA GLY A 134 2.18 -1.17 2.74
C GLY A 134 1.23 -0.02 2.43
N SER A 135 0.11 -0.33 1.80
CA SER A 135 -0.97 0.60 1.52
C SER A 135 -1.85 0.79 2.77
N LEU A 136 -2.15 2.02 3.12
CA LEU A 136 -3.05 2.34 4.24
C LEU A 136 -4.37 2.92 3.72
N ASP A 137 -5.28 2.05 3.34
CA ASP A 137 -6.59 2.44 2.83
C ASP A 137 -7.63 2.68 3.94
N GLY A 138 -8.82 3.15 3.53
CA GLY A 138 -9.90 3.49 4.47
C GLY A 138 -10.41 2.29 5.26
N ARG A 139 -10.45 1.09 4.67
CA ARG A 139 -10.91 -0.14 5.35
C ARG A 139 -9.93 -0.55 6.45
N ILE A 140 -8.64 -0.62 6.13
CA ILE A 140 -7.59 -0.94 7.12
C ILE A 140 -7.61 0.10 8.24
N ARG A 141 -7.68 1.41 7.90
CA ARG A 141 -7.73 2.49 8.91
C ARG A 141 -8.91 2.33 9.86
N ALA A 142 -10.11 2.08 9.33
CA ALA A 142 -11.32 1.91 10.14
C ALA A 142 -11.21 0.69 11.07
N ALA A 143 -10.74 -0.44 10.58
CA ALA A 143 -10.58 -1.66 11.35
C ALA A 143 -9.51 -1.51 12.46
N LEU A 144 -8.36 -0.89 12.15
CA LEU A 144 -7.29 -0.66 13.12
C LEU A 144 -7.68 0.39 14.17
N LEU A 145 -8.47 1.42 13.81
CA LEU A 145 -9.05 2.37 14.77
C LEU A 145 -10.02 1.66 15.72
N LYS A 146 -10.93 0.83 15.21
CA LYS A 146 -11.89 0.04 16.02
C LYS A 146 -11.18 -0.93 16.96
N ALA A 147 -10.01 -1.45 16.53
CA ALA A 147 -9.16 -2.33 17.35
C ALA A 147 -8.21 -1.56 18.30
N GLU A 148 -8.27 -0.21 18.34
CA GLU A 148 -7.40 0.66 19.14
C GLU A 148 -5.90 0.52 18.81
N MET A 149 -5.58 0.03 17.60
CA MET A 149 -4.19 -0.19 17.16
C MET A 149 -3.60 1.02 16.43
N LEU A 150 -4.46 1.87 15.86
CA LEU A 150 -4.10 3.16 15.29
C LEU A 150 -5.04 4.25 15.79
N PRO A 151 -4.54 5.47 16.00
CA PRO A 151 -5.39 6.62 16.30
C PRO A 151 -6.21 7.02 15.07
N LYS A 152 -7.23 7.84 15.29
CA LYS A 152 -7.97 8.48 14.20
C LYS A 152 -7.02 9.33 13.34
N ILE A 153 -7.04 9.12 12.04
CA ILE A 153 -6.26 9.89 11.07
C ILE A 153 -7.20 10.87 10.35
N HIS A 154 -6.83 12.15 10.34
CA HIS A 154 -7.59 13.22 9.73
C HIS A 154 -7.01 13.57 8.35
N ASP A 155 -7.75 13.26 7.28
CA ASP A 155 -7.29 13.47 5.88
C ASP A 155 -7.16 14.96 5.50
N SER A 156 -7.68 15.87 6.32
CA SER A 156 -7.54 17.32 6.11
C SER A 156 -6.20 17.89 6.59
N TYR A 157 -5.42 17.13 7.33
CA TYR A 157 -4.16 17.60 7.92
C TYR A 157 -3.00 16.71 7.49
N ALA A 158 -2.03 17.26 6.76
CA ALA A 158 -0.86 16.53 6.29
C ALA A 158 -0.08 15.86 7.44
N SER A 159 0.11 16.58 8.56
CA SER A 159 0.78 16.02 9.74
C SER A 159 0.07 14.77 10.28
N SER A 160 -1.27 14.79 10.35
CA SER A 160 -2.05 13.63 10.80
C SER A 160 -1.90 12.43 9.85
N MET A 161 -1.87 12.67 8.54
CA MET A 161 -1.66 11.63 7.54
C MET A 161 -0.25 11.04 7.63
N ILE A 162 0.78 11.89 7.76
CA ILE A 162 2.18 11.48 7.90
C ILE A 162 2.37 10.66 9.17
N ASP A 163 1.95 11.19 10.33
CA ASP A 163 2.09 10.49 11.62
C ASP A 163 1.30 9.17 11.64
N GLY A 164 0.11 9.17 11.06
CA GLY A 164 -0.71 7.96 10.92
C GLY A 164 -0.03 6.90 10.07
N TYR A 165 0.59 7.29 8.96
CA TYR A 165 1.34 6.36 8.13
C TYR A 165 2.58 5.79 8.84
N VAL A 166 3.35 6.63 9.52
CA VAL A 166 4.53 6.17 10.27
C VAL A 166 4.14 5.16 11.36
N ARG A 167 3.04 5.40 12.07
CA ARG A 167 2.52 4.46 13.07
C ARG A 167 2.06 3.15 12.44
N PHE A 168 1.40 3.20 11.29
CA PHE A 168 1.01 2.01 10.53
C PHE A 168 2.23 1.22 10.06
N HIS A 169 3.25 1.89 9.52
CA HIS A 169 4.51 1.27 9.12
C HIS A 169 5.15 0.53 10.31
N SER A 170 5.32 1.20 11.44
CA SER A 170 5.87 0.57 12.66
C SER A 170 4.99 -0.58 13.20
N LEU A 171 3.68 -0.53 13.00
CA LEU A 171 2.80 -1.65 13.31
C LEU A 171 3.13 -2.85 12.42
N CYS A 172 3.28 -2.65 11.11
CA CYS A 172 3.61 -3.73 10.17
C CYS A 172 4.97 -4.36 10.49
N GLU A 173 5.99 -3.55 10.84
CA GLU A 173 7.31 -4.05 11.27
C GLU A 173 7.20 -4.95 12.52
N ARG A 174 6.41 -4.53 13.52
CA ARG A 174 6.19 -5.35 14.71
C ARG A 174 5.49 -6.67 14.38
N LEU A 175 4.47 -6.64 13.49
CA LEU A 175 3.77 -7.85 13.07
C LEU A 175 4.71 -8.80 12.30
N ILE A 176 5.62 -8.28 11.46
CA ILE A 176 6.65 -9.11 10.81
C ILE A 176 7.57 -9.73 11.85
N SER A 177 8.06 -8.96 12.82
CA SER A 177 8.92 -9.47 13.89
C SER A 177 8.22 -10.57 14.71
N GLU A 178 6.91 -10.45 14.93
CA GLU A 178 6.12 -11.47 15.61
C GLU A 178 5.96 -12.73 14.74
N LEU A 179 5.66 -12.59 13.44
CA LEU A 179 5.62 -13.70 12.49
C LEU A 179 6.97 -14.45 12.43
N GLU A 180 8.08 -13.73 12.46
CA GLU A 180 9.43 -14.30 12.49
C GLU A 180 9.72 -15.03 13.79
N SER A 181 9.36 -14.43 14.94
CA SER A 181 9.57 -15.04 16.26
C SER A 181 8.82 -16.37 16.42
N GLN A 182 7.65 -16.47 15.79
CA GLN A 182 6.83 -17.68 15.76
C GLN A 182 7.14 -18.61 14.58
N SER A 183 8.12 -18.29 13.75
CA SER A 183 8.50 -19.04 12.53
C SER A 183 7.33 -19.26 11.56
N ILE A 184 6.40 -18.30 11.47
CA ILE A 184 5.24 -18.38 10.60
C ILE A 184 5.64 -17.98 9.18
N ALA A 185 5.77 -18.97 8.30
CA ALA A 185 6.15 -18.76 6.91
C ALA A 185 5.02 -18.09 6.10
N ARG A 186 5.42 -17.22 5.17
CA ARG A 186 4.53 -16.66 4.16
C ARG A 186 4.04 -17.77 3.22
N PRO A 187 2.75 -17.83 2.88
CA PRO A 187 2.26 -18.74 1.85
C PRO A 187 2.92 -18.49 0.49
N GLU A 188 3.27 -19.56 -0.20
CA GLU A 188 3.75 -19.44 -1.58
C GLU A 188 2.73 -18.75 -2.47
N CYS A 189 3.17 -17.76 -3.22
CA CYS A 189 2.37 -17.04 -4.20
C CYS A 189 3.27 -16.43 -5.28
N SER A 190 2.67 -15.89 -6.32
CA SER A 190 3.40 -15.32 -7.48
C SER A 190 4.18 -14.03 -7.18
N MET A 191 4.09 -13.51 -5.95
CA MET A 191 4.82 -12.31 -5.53
C MET A 191 6.23 -12.66 -5.06
N PRO A 192 7.25 -11.82 -5.30
CA PRO A 192 8.61 -12.06 -4.82
C PRO A 192 8.65 -12.09 -3.30
N PHE A 193 9.55 -12.91 -2.75
CA PHE A 193 9.80 -12.94 -1.32
C PHE A 193 10.63 -11.74 -0.87
N ALA A 194 10.46 -11.35 0.39
CA ALA A 194 11.36 -10.43 1.07
C ALA A 194 12.65 -11.13 1.50
N GLU A 195 13.66 -10.35 1.82
CA GLU A 195 14.89 -10.82 2.47
C GLU A 195 14.66 -11.02 3.99
N SER A 196 13.64 -11.79 4.36
CA SER A 196 13.32 -12.14 5.74
C SER A 196 13.32 -13.66 5.90
N ALA A 197 13.54 -14.14 7.13
CA ALA A 197 13.56 -15.58 7.45
C ALA A 197 12.25 -16.29 7.09
N THR A 198 11.11 -15.58 7.16
CA THR A 198 9.77 -16.12 6.87
C THR A 198 9.26 -15.72 5.49
N GLY A 199 9.97 -14.84 4.78
CA GLY A 199 9.59 -14.31 3.48
C GLY A 199 8.47 -13.25 3.50
N TRP A 200 8.00 -12.79 4.68
CA TRP A 200 6.99 -11.73 4.79
C TRP A 200 7.55 -10.36 4.43
N ARG A 201 6.78 -9.60 3.62
CA ARG A 201 7.02 -8.19 3.28
C ARG A 201 5.94 -7.34 3.94
N ILE A 202 6.17 -6.03 4.11
CA ILE A 202 5.13 -5.12 4.63
C ILE A 202 3.89 -5.13 3.74
N ALA A 203 4.04 -5.22 2.41
CA ALA A 203 2.92 -5.34 1.49
C ALA A 203 2.08 -6.62 1.69
N ASP A 204 2.69 -7.74 2.09
CA ASP A 204 1.96 -8.98 2.37
C ASP A 204 1.21 -8.90 3.69
N VAL A 205 1.80 -8.28 4.71
CA VAL A 205 1.14 -7.96 5.98
C VAL A 205 -0.05 -7.02 5.75
N GLU A 206 0.10 -5.99 4.91
CA GLU A 206 -0.98 -5.09 4.50
C GLU A 206 -2.13 -5.87 3.84
N MET A 207 -1.84 -6.78 2.91
CA MET A 207 -2.85 -7.61 2.25
C MET A 207 -3.58 -8.53 3.24
N ALA A 208 -2.87 -9.11 4.21
CA ALA A 208 -3.46 -9.88 5.29
C ALA A 208 -4.36 -9.00 6.18
N LEU A 209 -3.93 -7.79 6.55
CA LEU A 209 -4.72 -6.81 7.30
C LEU A 209 -5.98 -6.37 6.54
N PHE A 210 -5.89 -6.21 5.22
CA PHE A 210 -7.05 -5.90 4.39
C PHE A 210 -8.12 -7.01 4.44
N ALA A 211 -7.70 -8.26 4.33
CA ALA A 211 -8.60 -9.41 4.43
C ALA A 211 -9.17 -9.59 5.85
N TRP A 212 -8.34 -9.38 6.88
CA TRP A 212 -8.78 -9.35 8.27
C TRP A 212 -9.85 -8.27 8.52
N ALA A 213 -9.64 -7.06 8.01
CA ALA A 213 -10.59 -5.97 8.11
C ALA A 213 -11.94 -6.32 7.44
N ALA A 214 -11.89 -6.95 6.26
CA ALA A 214 -13.10 -7.40 5.57
C ALA A 214 -13.90 -8.45 6.37
N LYS A 215 -13.23 -9.37 7.08
CA LYS A 215 -13.87 -10.35 7.96
C LYS A 215 -14.58 -9.67 9.16
N LYS A 216 -13.98 -8.59 9.69
CA LYS A 216 -14.56 -7.83 10.81
C LYS A 216 -15.81 -7.03 10.39
N ASP A 217 -15.83 -6.49 9.17
CA ASP A 217 -17.01 -5.77 8.65
C ASP A 217 -18.24 -6.69 8.50
N LEU A 218 -18.04 -7.99 8.25
CA LEU A 218 -19.12 -8.98 8.13
C LEU A 218 -19.67 -9.45 9.50
N GLN A 219 -18.98 -9.17 10.60
CA GLN A 219 -19.33 -9.58 11.97
C GLN A 219 -19.95 -8.44 12.80
N SER A 220 -20.03 -7.24 12.26
CA SER A 220 -20.59 -6.03 12.88
C SER A 220 -21.92 -5.63 12.28
#